data_252cde31bb77ec24ca92b8a282de4960
#
_entry.id   252cde31bb77ec24ca92b8a282de4960
#
_cell.length_a   1.000
_cell.length_b   1.000
_cell.length_c   1.000
_cell.angle_alpha   90.00
_cell.angle_beta   90.00
_cell.angle_gamma   90.00
#
_symmetry.space_group_name_H-M   'P 1'
#
loop_
_entity.id
_entity.type
_entity.pdbx_description
1 polymer ?
#
loop_
_entity_poly.entity_id
_entity_poly.type
_entity_poly.pdbx_seq_one_letter_code
_entity_poly.pdbx_strand_id
1 'polypeptide(L)'
;MQKIIFAAHCLLNTAAKVVLYEKEDMAAEETLRRRFLSKAVNCGIQLVQLPCPEFTLYGACRWGHVSNQFDNPFFRNHCRELLAPYLLQMKEYLAHPERFRLLGVVGVDGSPSCGVDYTSAGNWYGSFSGRKDLEQTLKGARLATGYGIFMDELCKMLREEGLAQRITVTSLFAPEPEKCLSLLEE
;
A
#
# COMPACT_ATOMS: atom_id res chain seq x y z
N MET A 1 0.56 1.10 27.35
CA MET A 1 1.12 0.41 26.16
C MET A 1 0.73 1.20 24.92
N GLN A 2 1.71 1.61 24.10
CA GLN A 2 1.45 2.39 22.88
C GLN A 2 1.11 1.44 21.71
N LYS A 3 -0.02 1.70 21.07
CA LYS A 3 -0.47 0.97 19.88
C LYS A 3 0.11 1.62 18.62
N ILE A 4 0.58 0.82 17.66
CA ILE A 4 1.29 1.29 16.47
C ILE A 4 0.74 0.59 15.23
N ILE A 5 0.54 1.38 14.17
CA ILE A 5 0.19 0.88 12.83
C ILE A 5 1.19 1.48 11.83
N PHE A 6 1.72 0.65 10.94
CA PHE A 6 2.41 1.10 9.75
C PHE A 6 1.42 1.27 8.61
N ALA A 7 1.47 2.38 7.92
CA ALA A 7 0.49 2.73 6.90
C ALA A 7 1.17 3.09 5.57
N ALA A 8 0.60 2.63 4.47
CA ALA A 8 1.04 3.04 3.13
C ALA A 8 1.09 4.57 3.03
N HIS A 9 2.07 5.09 2.28
CA HIS A 9 2.36 6.52 2.18
C HIS A 9 1.10 7.37 1.93
N CYS A 10 0.33 6.99 0.91
CA CYS A 10 -0.83 7.75 0.46
C CYS A 10 -2.03 7.67 1.42
N LEU A 11 -2.01 6.77 2.41
CA LEU A 11 -3.01 6.75 3.47
C LEU A 11 -2.86 7.98 4.38
N LEU A 12 -1.63 8.39 4.65
CA LEU A 12 -1.32 9.58 5.46
C LEU A 12 -1.15 10.85 4.63
N ASN A 13 -0.52 10.73 3.46
CA ASN A 13 -0.20 11.85 2.57
C ASN A 13 -0.63 11.55 1.13
N THR A 14 -1.78 12.05 0.74
CA THR A 14 -2.34 11.84 -0.61
C THR A 14 -1.60 12.62 -1.71
N ALA A 15 -0.72 13.58 -1.37
CA ALA A 15 0.05 14.33 -2.35
C ALA A 15 1.01 13.44 -3.18
N ALA A 16 1.35 12.25 -2.68
CA ALA A 16 2.15 11.27 -3.42
C ALA A 16 1.33 10.36 -4.35
N LYS A 17 -0.01 10.45 -4.32
CA LYS A 17 -0.84 9.68 -5.26
C LYS A 17 -0.64 10.16 -6.70
N VAL A 18 -0.80 9.23 -7.63
CA VAL A 18 -0.97 9.58 -9.04
C VAL A 18 -2.29 10.35 -9.21
N VAL A 19 -2.30 11.30 -10.13
CA VAL A 19 -3.51 12.07 -10.43
C VAL A 19 -4.55 11.13 -11.04
N LEU A 20 -5.71 11.03 -10.41
CA LEU A 20 -6.86 10.26 -10.89
C LEU A 20 -7.94 11.24 -11.35
N TYR A 21 -8.57 10.92 -12.46
CA TYR A 21 -9.60 11.78 -13.07
C TYR A 21 -11.02 11.33 -12.75
N GLU A 22 -11.22 10.06 -12.39
CA GLU A 22 -12.51 9.52 -11.93
C GLU A 22 -12.72 9.90 -10.46
N LYS A 23 -13.75 10.74 -10.20
CA LYS A 23 -13.93 11.38 -8.90
C LYS A 23 -14.74 10.55 -7.90
N GLU A 24 -15.61 9.65 -8.37
CA GLU A 24 -16.54 8.92 -7.50
C GLU A 24 -15.83 7.89 -6.63
N ASP A 25 -14.97 7.06 -7.23
CA ASP A 25 -14.18 6.06 -6.49
C ASP A 25 -13.21 6.73 -5.53
N MET A 26 -12.65 7.88 -5.93
CA MET A 26 -11.79 8.68 -5.06
C MET A 26 -12.52 9.23 -3.83
N ALA A 27 -13.79 9.64 -3.97
CA ALA A 27 -14.56 10.20 -2.87
C ALA A 27 -14.86 9.15 -1.80
N ALA A 28 -15.19 7.92 -2.20
CA ALA A 28 -15.43 6.81 -1.30
C ALA A 28 -14.14 6.41 -0.53
N GLU A 29 -13.03 6.29 -1.23
CA GLU A 29 -11.72 6.00 -0.62
C GLU A 29 -11.31 7.12 0.35
N GLU A 30 -11.45 8.39 -0.03
CA GLU A 30 -11.10 9.53 0.81
C GLU A 30 -11.98 9.59 2.07
N THR A 31 -13.26 9.26 1.94
CA THR A 31 -14.18 9.18 3.09
C THR A 31 -13.74 8.11 4.08
N LEU A 32 -13.41 6.92 3.60
CA LEU A 32 -12.91 5.83 4.43
C LEU A 32 -11.55 6.20 5.06
N ARG A 33 -10.64 6.79 4.26
CA ARG A 33 -9.33 7.23 4.75
C ARG A 33 -9.46 8.20 5.91
N ARG A 34 -10.30 9.21 5.80
CA ARG A 34 -10.55 10.17 6.88
C ARG A 34 -11.15 9.51 8.11
N ARG A 35 -12.11 8.60 7.92
CA ARG A 35 -12.70 7.83 9.01
C ARG A 35 -11.65 7.01 9.75
N PHE A 36 -10.79 6.30 9.02
CA PHE A 36 -9.69 5.52 9.58
C PHE A 36 -8.72 6.40 10.38
N LEU A 37 -8.23 7.49 9.78
CA LEU A 37 -7.28 8.40 10.44
C LEU A 37 -7.87 9.04 11.70
N SER A 38 -9.09 9.55 11.62
CA SER A 38 -9.76 10.15 12.77
C SER A 38 -9.95 9.15 13.91
N LYS A 39 -10.38 7.91 13.58
CA LYS A 39 -10.55 6.84 14.57
C LYS A 39 -9.20 6.45 15.19
N ALA A 40 -8.15 6.28 14.39
CA ALA A 40 -6.81 5.94 14.87
C ALA A 40 -6.27 6.99 15.85
N VAL A 41 -6.38 8.29 15.51
CA VAL A 41 -5.96 9.38 16.38
C VAL A 41 -6.77 9.40 17.67
N ASN A 42 -8.09 9.29 17.59
CA ASN A 42 -8.98 9.29 18.75
C ASN A 42 -8.74 8.08 19.68
N CYS A 43 -8.30 6.95 19.15
CA CYS A 43 -7.89 5.77 19.92
C CYS A 43 -6.44 5.83 20.43
N GLY A 44 -5.73 6.93 20.21
CA GLY A 44 -4.33 7.11 20.63
C GLY A 44 -3.33 6.21 19.89
N ILE A 45 -3.69 5.70 18.68
CA ILE A 45 -2.83 4.85 17.87
C ILE A 45 -1.79 5.70 17.15
N GLN A 46 -0.53 5.31 17.24
CA GLN A 46 0.59 5.94 16.54
C GLN A 46 0.68 5.41 15.12
N LEU A 47 0.78 6.31 14.14
CA LEU A 47 0.85 5.96 12.72
C LEU A 47 2.27 6.20 12.19
N VAL A 48 2.89 5.15 11.65
CA VAL A 48 4.18 5.22 10.98
C VAL A 48 3.95 5.15 9.47
N GLN A 49 4.35 6.20 8.77
CA GLN A 49 4.20 6.27 7.32
C GLN A 49 5.27 5.43 6.62
N LEU A 50 4.85 4.48 5.81
CA LEU A 50 5.75 3.78 4.89
C LEU A 50 6.09 4.68 3.68
N PRO A 51 7.25 4.52 3.06
CA PRO A 51 7.62 5.27 1.86
C PRO A 51 6.75 4.87 0.65
N CYS A 52 6.62 5.77 -0.32
CA CYS A 52 5.97 5.44 -1.59
C CYS A 52 7.02 5.01 -2.62
N PRO A 53 7.08 3.74 -3.03
CA PRO A 53 8.09 3.27 -4.00
C PRO A 53 7.92 3.91 -5.38
N GLU A 54 6.69 4.24 -5.76
CA GLU A 54 6.41 4.90 -7.03
C GLU A 54 6.86 6.36 -7.03
N PHE A 55 6.54 7.11 -5.97
CA PHE A 55 6.88 8.52 -5.88
C PHE A 55 8.39 8.74 -5.79
N THR A 56 9.08 7.88 -5.03
CA THR A 56 10.54 7.96 -4.88
C THR A 56 11.30 7.59 -6.16
N LEU A 57 10.71 6.78 -7.03
CA LEU A 57 11.35 6.34 -8.27
C LEU A 57 10.96 7.19 -9.48
N TYR A 58 9.68 7.58 -9.59
CA TYR A 58 9.12 8.23 -10.80
C TYR A 58 8.70 9.69 -10.60
N GLY A 59 8.64 10.17 -9.36
CA GLY A 59 8.24 11.54 -9.04
C GLY A 59 6.74 11.83 -9.23
N ALA A 60 6.41 13.12 -9.24
CA ALA A 60 5.02 13.59 -9.26
C ALA A 60 4.35 13.49 -10.64
N CYS A 61 5.13 13.62 -11.72
CA CYS A 61 4.61 13.63 -13.11
C CYS A 61 4.52 12.22 -13.72
N ARG A 62 4.38 11.19 -12.90
CA ARG A 62 4.28 9.82 -13.40
C ARG A 62 2.89 9.50 -13.95
N TRP A 63 2.86 8.57 -14.88
CA TRP A 63 1.64 7.93 -15.35
C TRP A 63 1.10 6.95 -14.30
N GLY A 64 -0.20 6.61 -14.43
CA GLY A 64 -0.74 5.44 -13.74
C GLY A 64 -0.06 4.17 -14.23
N HIS A 65 0.24 3.26 -13.30
CA HIS A 65 0.89 1.98 -13.60
C HIS A 65 -0.02 0.81 -13.22
N VAL A 66 0.32 -0.35 -13.71
CA VAL A 66 -0.26 -1.64 -13.31
C VAL A 66 0.82 -2.52 -12.67
N SER A 67 0.43 -3.45 -11.80
CA SER A 67 1.37 -4.28 -11.04
C SER A 67 2.32 -5.09 -11.93
N ASN A 68 1.86 -5.51 -13.10
CA ASN A 68 2.68 -6.21 -14.09
C ASN A 68 3.91 -5.40 -14.57
N GLN A 69 3.83 -4.07 -14.59
CA GLN A 69 4.97 -3.21 -14.92
C GLN A 69 5.99 -3.15 -13.79
N PHE A 70 5.53 -3.28 -12.55
CA PHE A 70 6.35 -3.23 -11.35
C PHE A 70 6.94 -4.59 -10.98
N ASP A 71 6.39 -5.68 -11.52
CA ASP A 71 6.87 -7.04 -11.26
C ASP A 71 8.15 -7.34 -12.04
N ASN A 72 9.23 -6.70 -11.62
CA ASN A 72 10.55 -6.90 -12.15
C ASN A 72 11.61 -6.78 -11.06
N PRO A 73 12.82 -7.35 -11.22
CA PRO A 73 13.85 -7.37 -10.19
C PRO A 73 14.29 -5.99 -9.71
N PHE A 74 14.32 -4.99 -10.56
CA PHE A 74 14.77 -3.64 -10.21
C PHE A 74 13.79 -2.95 -9.26
N PHE A 75 12.49 -2.98 -9.57
CA PHE A 75 11.46 -2.39 -8.72
C PHE A 75 11.32 -3.16 -7.40
N ARG A 76 11.40 -4.48 -7.44
CA ARG A 76 11.39 -5.32 -6.23
C ARG A 76 12.57 -5.01 -5.31
N ASN A 77 13.79 -4.87 -5.85
CA ASN A 77 14.96 -4.46 -5.07
C ASN A 77 14.77 -3.07 -4.45
N HIS A 78 14.28 -2.10 -5.23
CA HIS A 78 13.95 -0.78 -4.71
C HIS A 78 12.95 -0.83 -3.55
N CYS A 79 11.90 -1.65 -3.66
CA CYS A 79 10.94 -1.86 -2.56
C CYS A 79 11.62 -2.42 -1.30
N ARG A 80 12.50 -3.41 -1.44
CA ARG A 80 13.24 -4.00 -0.30
C ARG A 80 14.15 -3.00 0.38
N GLU A 81 14.88 -2.19 -0.40
CA GLU A 81 15.75 -1.13 0.14
C GLU A 81 14.94 -0.10 0.95
N LEU A 82 13.79 0.32 0.43
CA LEU A 82 12.89 1.23 1.15
C LEU A 82 12.29 0.62 2.41
N LEU A 83 11.99 -0.68 2.40
CA LEU A 83 11.35 -1.38 3.52
C LEU A 83 12.33 -1.77 4.64
N ALA A 84 13.62 -1.95 4.32
CA ALA A 84 14.60 -2.46 5.27
C ALA A 84 14.64 -1.68 6.61
N PRO A 85 14.69 -0.34 6.65
CA PRO A 85 14.69 0.41 7.91
C PRO A 85 13.38 0.27 8.69
N TYR A 86 12.24 0.12 8.01
CA TYR A 86 10.93 -0.07 8.65
C TYR A 86 10.79 -1.47 9.23
N LEU A 87 11.37 -2.48 8.58
CA LEU A 87 11.43 -3.83 9.12
C LEU A 87 12.23 -3.87 10.42
N LEU A 88 13.37 -3.16 10.49
CA LEU A 88 14.13 -3.02 11.74
C LEU A 88 13.31 -2.32 12.83
N GLN A 89 12.56 -1.29 12.47
CA GLN A 89 11.67 -0.60 13.41
C GLN A 89 10.53 -1.50 13.92
N MET A 90 9.94 -2.32 13.05
CA MET A 90 8.93 -3.33 13.44
C MET A 90 9.54 -4.34 14.42
N LYS A 91 10.76 -4.83 14.15
CA LYS A 91 11.48 -5.75 15.05
C LYS A 91 11.71 -5.13 16.42
N GLU A 92 12.11 -3.86 16.47
CA GLU A 92 12.33 -3.14 17.74
C GLU A 92 11.03 -3.02 18.55
N TYR A 93 9.91 -2.65 17.91
CA TYR A 93 8.62 -2.62 18.61
C TYR A 93 8.20 -4.00 19.14
N LEU A 94 8.41 -5.05 18.35
CA LEU A 94 8.07 -6.41 18.74
C LEU A 94 8.98 -6.99 19.83
N ALA A 95 10.20 -6.45 20.00
CA ALA A 95 11.14 -6.83 21.06
C ALA A 95 10.74 -6.27 22.43
N HIS A 96 9.89 -5.24 22.48
CA HIS A 96 9.45 -4.58 23.71
C HIS A 96 7.92 -4.61 23.90
N PRO A 97 7.32 -5.81 24.01
CA PRO A 97 5.87 -5.97 24.09
C PRO A 97 5.23 -5.35 25.35
N GLU A 98 6.04 -5.11 26.39
CA GLU A 98 5.61 -4.41 27.61
C GLU A 98 5.31 -2.91 27.37
N ARG A 99 5.87 -2.32 26.31
CA ARG A 99 5.74 -0.90 25.97
C ARG A 99 4.89 -0.67 24.73
N PHE A 100 5.02 -1.56 23.73
CA PHE A 100 4.47 -1.39 22.41
C PHE A 100 3.57 -2.55 22.01
N ARG A 101 2.50 -2.23 21.31
CA ARG A 101 1.66 -3.19 20.59
C ARG A 101 1.62 -2.82 19.12
N LEU A 102 2.32 -3.58 18.30
CA LEU A 102 2.23 -3.44 16.85
C LEU A 102 0.96 -4.13 16.37
N LEU A 103 -0.03 -3.32 15.95
CA LEU A 103 -1.33 -3.81 15.50
C LEU A 103 -1.24 -4.39 14.09
N GLY A 104 -0.48 -3.76 13.19
CA GLY A 104 -0.31 -4.27 11.84
C GLY A 104 0.18 -3.24 10.83
N VAL A 105 0.03 -3.62 9.57
CA VAL A 105 0.34 -2.80 8.39
C VAL A 105 -0.92 -2.61 7.56
N VAL A 106 -1.18 -1.39 7.10
CA VAL A 106 -2.32 -1.06 6.26
C VAL A 106 -1.85 -0.58 4.89
N GLY A 107 -2.16 -1.38 3.86
CA GLY A 107 -2.00 -1.02 2.45
C GLY A 107 -3.19 -0.25 1.89
N VAL A 108 -3.25 -0.15 0.56
CA VAL A 108 -4.38 0.45 -0.17
C VAL A 108 -4.71 -0.44 -1.35
N ASP A 109 -5.85 -1.10 -1.31
CA ASP A 109 -6.28 -1.99 -2.38
C ASP A 109 -6.59 -1.22 -3.67
N GLY A 110 -6.34 -1.89 -4.80
CA GLY A 110 -6.36 -1.28 -6.13
C GLY A 110 -5.03 -0.62 -6.53
N SER A 111 -4.13 -0.38 -5.58
CA SER A 111 -2.80 0.15 -5.90
C SER A 111 -1.89 -0.92 -6.50
N PRO A 112 -1.14 -0.63 -7.58
CA PRO A 112 -0.19 -1.57 -8.19
C PRO A 112 1.01 -1.89 -7.30
N SER A 113 1.28 -1.03 -6.31
CA SER A 113 2.36 -1.22 -5.34
C SER A 113 1.86 -1.59 -3.94
N CYS A 114 0.80 -0.94 -3.45
CA CYS A 114 0.38 -1.02 -2.06
C CYS A 114 -0.88 -1.88 -1.82
N GLY A 115 -1.43 -2.56 -2.83
CA GLY A 115 -2.55 -3.50 -2.67
C GLY A 115 -2.17 -4.70 -1.79
N VAL A 116 -3.14 -5.22 -1.04
CA VAL A 116 -2.99 -6.40 -0.18
C VAL A 116 -3.84 -7.56 -0.74
N ASP A 117 -5.14 -7.35 -0.88
CA ASP A 117 -6.03 -8.34 -1.45
C ASP A 117 -6.31 -8.09 -2.93
N TYR A 118 -6.26 -6.81 -3.34
CA TYR A 118 -6.50 -6.39 -4.71
C TYR A 118 -5.43 -5.43 -5.21
N THR A 119 -5.04 -5.60 -6.46
CA THR A 119 -4.07 -4.75 -7.15
C THR A 119 -4.60 -4.33 -8.52
N SER A 120 -4.08 -3.26 -9.09
CA SER A 120 -4.34 -2.91 -10.48
C SER A 120 -3.45 -3.75 -11.40
N ALA A 121 -4.04 -4.53 -12.29
CA ALA A 121 -3.33 -5.34 -13.27
C ALA A 121 -3.73 -4.97 -14.70
N GLY A 122 -2.79 -5.12 -15.63
CA GLY A 122 -3.01 -4.83 -17.03
C GLY A 122 -1.83 -5.29 -17.87
N ASN A 123 -1.95 -5.14 -19.18
CA ASN A 123 -0.92 -5.61 -20.10
C ASN A 123 -0.28 -4.41 -20.83
N TRP A 124 0.28 -3.50 -20.05
CA TRP A 124 0.86 -2.24 -20.54
C TRP A 124 2.35 -2.38 -20.78
N TYR A 125 2.78 -2.25 -22.01
CA TYR A 125 4.19 -2.20 -22.39
C TYR A 125 4.35 -1.56 -23.77
N GLY A 126 5.56 -1.16 -24.09
CA GLY A 126 5.91 -0.60 -25.39
C GLY A 126 5.62 0.90 -25.53
N SER A 127 5.84 1.44 -26.73
CA SER A 127 5.59 2.83 -27.05
C SER A 127 4.10 3.12 -27.25
N PHE A 128 3.67 4.30 -26.84
CA PHE A 128 2.33 4.82 -27.17
C PHE A 128 2.25 5.26 -28.64
N SER A 129 3.38 5.72 -29.21
CA SER A 129 3.43 6.23 -30.57
C SER A 129 3.18 5.13 -31.61
N GLY A 130 2.30 5.39 -32.57
CA GLY A 130 1.95 4.46 -33.64
C GLY A 130 1.10 3.25 -33.22
N ARG A 131 0.71 3.15 -31.98
CA ARG A 131 -0.08 2.04 -31.46
C ARG A 131 -1.57 2.23 -31.78
N LYS A 132 -2.17 1.32 -32.54
CA LYS A 132 -3.58 1.40 -32.96
C LYS A 132 -4.55 0.90 -31.90
N ASP A 133 -4.09 0.09 -30.95
CA ASP A 133 -4.89 -0.53 -29.88
C ASP A 133 -4.71 0.13 -28.50
N LEU A 134 -4.15 1.36 -28.48
CA LEU A 134 -3.83 2.04 -27.21
C LEU A 134 -5.02 2.18 -26.27
N GLU A 135 -6.15 2.65 -26.79
CA GLU A 135 -7.36 2.82 -26.00
C GLU A 135 -7.86 1.51 -25.41
N GLN A 136 -7.84 0.43 -26.19
CA GLN A 136 -8.23 -0.91 -25.73
C GLN A 136 -7.26 -1.43 -24.68
N THR A 137 -5.96 -1.18 -24.84
CA THR A 137 -4.94 -1.56 -23.86
C THR A 137 -5.15 -0.86 -22.52
N LEU A 138 -5.42 0.45 -22.54
CA LEU A 138 -5.68 1.23 -21.32
C LEU A 138 -6.97 0.77 -20.62
N LYS A 139 -8.05 0.53 -21.38
CA LYS A 139 -9.30 -0.03 -20.86
C LYS A 139 -9.16 -1.46 -20.33
N GLY A 140 -8.09 -2.16 -20.68
CA GLY A 140 -7.75 -3.48 -20.19
C GLY A 140 -7.18 -3.50 -18.76
N ALA A 141 -6.91 -2.34 -18.17
CA ALA A 141 -6.55 -2.26 -16.76
C ALA A 141 -7.75 -2.67 -15.88
N ARG A 142 -7.51 -3.53 -14.93
CA ARG A 142 -8.55 -4.08 -14.07
C ARG A 142 -8.07 -4.31 -12.65
N LEU A 143 -9.02 -4.29 -11.73
CA LEU A 143 -8.80 -4.80 -10.39
C LEU A 143 -8.60 -6.32 -10.45
N ALA A 144 -7.53 -6.81 -9.88
CA ALA A 144 -7.19 -8.23 -9.83
C ALA A 144 -6.86 -8.62 -8.39
N THR A 145 -7.21 -9.85 -8.02
CA THR A 145 -6.82 -10.42 -6.72
C THR A 145 -5.31 -10.60 -6.67
N GLY A 146 -4.70 -10.19 -5.56
CA GLY A 146 -3.27 -10.31 -5.30
C GLY A 146 -2.64 -9.04 -4.76
N TYR A 147 -1.38 -9.18 -4.36
CA TYR A 147 -0.60 -8.07 -3.83
C TYR A 147 -0.14 -7.09 -4.90
N GLY A 148 -0.08 -5.81 -4.51
CA GLY A 148 0.84 -4.87 -5.14
C GLY A 148 2.29 -5.19 -4.76
N ILE A 149 3.23 -4.80 -5.61
CA ILE A 149 4.62 -5.31 -5.52
C ILE A 149 5.33 -4.89 -4.23
N PHE A 150 5.05 -3.71 -3.70
CA PHE A 150 5.64 -3.25 -2.44
C PHE A 150 5.14 -4.06 -1.23
N MET A 151 3.84 -4.36 -1.18
CA MET A 151 3.28 -5.19 -0.11
C MET A 151 3.67 -6.67 -0.26
N ASP A 152 3.82 -7.18 -1.48
CA ASP A 152 4.36 -8.52 -1.72
C ASP A 152 5.79 -8.65 -1.18
N GLU A 153 6.66 -7.66 -1.45
CA GLU A 153 8.01 -7.65 -0.90
C GLU A 153 8.02 -7.51 0.64
N LEU A 154 7.16 -6.66 1.20
CA LEU A 154 7.00 -6.60 2.67
C LEU A 154 6.64 -7.96 3.25
N CYS A 155 5.62 -8.62 2.70
CA CYS A 155 5.18 -9.94 3.17
C CYS A 155 6.26 -11.01 3.02
N LYS A 156 7.09 -10.94 1.97
CA LYS A 156 8.27 -11.83 1.80
C LYS A 156 9.30 -11.55 2.89
N MET A 157 9.66 -10.31 3.11
CA MET A 157 10.62 -9.92 4.15
C MET A 157 10.15 -10.33 5.55
N LEU A 158 8.85 -10.17 5.84
CA LEU A 158 8.27 -10.63 7.12
C LEU A 158 8.36 -12.16 7.27
N ARG A 159 8.17 -12.93 6.20
CA ARG A 159 8.35 -14.39 6.22
C ARG A 159 9.82 -14.79 6.42
N GLU A 160 10.74 -14.16 5.71
CA GLU A 160 12.19 -14.37 5.83
C GLU A 160 12.68 -14.16 7.26
N GLU A 161 12.09 -13.20 7.98
CA GLU A 161 12.42 -12.85 9.36
C GLU A 161 11.58 -13.61 10.42
N GLY A 162 10.68 -14.51 10.00
CA GLY A 162 9.82 -15.26 10.93
C GLY A 162 8.74 -14.41 11.61
N LEU A 163 8.39 -13.24 11.05
CA LEU A 163 7.46 -12.27 11.64
C LEU A 163 6.04 -12.34 11.05
N ALA A 164 5.82 -13.12 10.00
CA ALA A 164 4.57 -13.14 9.25
C ALA A 164 3.33 -13.50 10.10
N GLN A 165 3.51 -14.29 11.17
CA GLN A 165 2.41 -14.65 12.08
C GLN A 165 2.19 -13.63 13.21
N ARG A 166 3.07 -12.64 13.34
CA ARG A 166 3.04 -11.64 14.40
C ARG A 166 2.54 -10.28 13.95
N ILE A 167 2.45 -10.06 12.64
CA ILE A 167 2.10 -8.77 12.05
C ILE A 167 0.95 -8.98 11.07
N THR A 168 -0.22 -8.45 11.40
CA THR A 168 -1.37 -8.41 10.51
C THR A 168 -1.09 -7.45 9.35
N VAL A 169 -1.31 -7.89 8.11
CA VAL A 169 -1.25 -7.03 6.93
C VAL A 169 -2.65 -6.96 6.34
N THR A 170 -3.21 -5.77 6.25
CA THR A 170 -4.55 -5.51 5.76
C THR A 170 -4.56 -4.28 4.84
N SER A 171 -5.70 -3.91 4.31
CA SER A 171 -5.82 -2.81 3.37
C SER A 171 -6.96 -1.86 3.67
N LEU A 172 -6.81 -0.61 3.25
CA LEU A 172 -7.89 0.32 3.08
C LEU A 172 -8.54 0.04 1.71
N PHE A 173 -9.83 -0.33 1.73
CA PHE A 173 -10.61 -0.61 0.54
C PHE A 173 -12.06 -0.17 0.77
N ALA A 174 -12.54 0.83 0.01
CA ALA A 174 -13.84 1.44 0.24
C ALA A 174 -15.02 0.45 0.17
N PRO A 175 -15.04 -0.56 -0.74
CA PRO A 175 -16.08 -1.59 -0.74
C PRO A 175 -16.07 -2.51 0.49
N GLU A 176 -14.96 -2.63 1.22
CA GLU A 176 -14.77 -3.51 2.38
C GLU A 176 -14.14 -2.74 3.55
N PRO A 177 -14.84 -1.71 4.09
CA PRO A 177 -14.24 -0.78 5.05
C PRO A 177 -13.79 -1.43 6.36
N GLU A 178 -14.44 -2.51 6.76
CA GLU A 178 -14.14 -3.20 8.01
C GLU A 178 -12.76 -3.87 8.02
N LYS A 179 -12.15 -4.13 6.85
CA LYS A 179 -10.79 -4.67 6.76
C LYS A 179 -9.78 -3.84 7.57
N CYS A 180 -9.77 -2.54 7.36
CA CYS A 180 -8.85 -1.66 8.08
C CYS A 180 -9.42 -1.17 9.41
N LEU A 181 -10.75 -0.99 9.52
CA LEU A 181 -11.37 -0.43 10.73
C LEU A 181 -11.35 -1.39 11.90
N SER A 182 -11.47 -2.70 11.69
CA SER A 182 -11.37 -3.72 12.74
C SER A 182 -10.01 -3.72 13.44
N LEU A 183 -8.93 -3.39 12.70
CA LEU A 183 -7.58 -3.27 13.29
C LEU A 183 -7.50 -2.20 14.38
N LEU A 184 -8.38 -1.20 14.35
CA LEU A 184 -8.42 -0.11 15.33
C LEU A 184 -9.17 -0.49 16.63
N GLU A 185 -9.83 -1.64 16.64
CA GLU A 185 -10.64 -2.13 17.78
C GLU A 185 -9.85 -3.06 18.70
N GLU A 186 -8.68 -3.52 18.26
CA GLU A 186 -7.76 -4.34 19.05
C GLU A 186 -6.96 -3.51 20.08
#